data_3fa294ee01a395fad0351077193920f1
#
_entry.id   3fa294ee01a395fad0351077193920f1
#
_cell.length_a   1.000
_cell.length_b   1.000
_cell.length_c   1.000
_cell.angle_alpha   90.00
_cell.angle_beta   90.00
_cell.angle_gamma   90.00
#
_symmetry.space_group_name_H-M   'P 1'
#
loop_
_entity.id
_entity.type
_entity.pdbx_description
1 polymer ?
#
loop_
_entity_poly.entity_id
_entity_poly.type
_entity_poly.pdbx_seq_one_letter_code
_entity_poly.pdbx_strand_id
1 'polypeptide(L)'
;MKLQLAITVWLMSLLLVIGRAQDAPGPKPEGPNRDRVRESHQGGALFADARDCLACHNNLTTPAGEDVSIGATWRSSMMANAARDPYWQATVRRETIDHPKHDREIQDECAACHMPMLHKTVHASGGSATVFAHLPSARGSDPDLQRLASDGVSCTVCHQMAPDGLGARDSFNGNFQLRPTQPDGTREIFGPFKVDRGRTTVMRSVTGFTQAEAPHIAKSELCASCHTLITQAFGPNGEVIGSLHEQMNYQEWQHSAFSREDRSCQSCHMPKAKGPVRVSSVLGEARDTLARHVFVGGNAFMIRILNRYRAELGVTASPAELNATADATVRQLQEDTATLHVSSPTLDAGMLAFDVDVRNLTGHKLPTGYPSRRVWLHITVTDARGVTVFESGALADTGAIQGNDSDRDPLMFEPHYEEITRPDEVQIYEPILGNRANVPTTGLLTATQYLKDSRLLPRGFEKKTAPPEVGVFGGAAGDADFTDAGDRTRYRIAVPASGQYTVAVELRYQSIGYRWAHNLAAYDAPEPKRFVSYYTAMSSASSVIIASATATTR
;
A
#
# COMPACT_ATOMS: atom_id res chain seq x y z
N MET A 1 80.41 37.44 -16.01
CA MET A 1 79.76 36.36 -16.78
C MET A 1 78.43 36.09 -16.18
N LYS A 2 77.38 36.77 -16.67
CA LYS A 2 76.01 36.65 -16.22
C LYS A 2 75.15 36.32 -17.43
N LEU A 3 74.60 35.15 -17.42
CA LEU A 3 73.68 34.65 -18.46
C LEU A 3 72.26 34.98 -18.04
N GLN A 4 71.55 35.87 -18.76
CA GLN A 4 70.15 36.19 -18.59
C GLN A 4 69.33 35.25 -19.50
N LEU A 5 68.42 34.50 -18.90
CA LEU A 5 67.44 33.66 -19.61
C LEU A 5 66.13 34.44 -19.67
N ALA A 6 65.69 34.80 -20.86
CA ALA A 6 64.39 35.43 -21.10
C ALA A 6 63.33 34.36 -21.20
N ILE A 7 62.29 34.45 -20.34
CA ILE A 7 61.11 33.60 -20.41
C ILE A 7 60.00 34.40 -21.11
N THR A 8 59.64 33.95 -22.31
CA THR A 8 58.51 34.50 -23.08
C THR A 8 57.24 33.83 -22.61
N VAL A 9 56.34 34.62 -21.99
CA VAL A 9 55.01 34.18 -21.56
C VAL A 9 54.07 34.33 -22.74
N TRP A 10 53.52 33.22 -23.25
CA TRP A 10 52.40 33.22 -24.17
C TRP A 10 51.09 33.23 -23.38
N LEU A 11 50.33 34.34 -23.46
CA LEU A 11 48.95 34.43 -23.03
C LEU A 11 48.05 33.78 -24.09
N MET A 12 47.55 32.62 -23.80
CA MET A 12 46.46 32.00 -24.57
C MET A 12 45.13 32.41 -23.96
N SER A 13 44.40 33.30 -24.61
CA SER A 13 43.07 33.72 -24.24
C SER A 13 42.08 32.58 -24.55
N LEU A 14 41.60 31.90 -23.51
CA LEU A 14 40.54 30.86 -23.62
C LEU A 14 39.20 31.57 -23.60
N LEU A 15 38.59 31.75 -24.76
CA LEU A 15 37.18 32.14 -24.91
C LEU A 15 36.30 30.99 -24.47
N LEU A 16 35.74 31.04 -23.26
CA LEU A 16 34.66 30.14 -22.83
C LEU A 16 33.38 30.52 -23.61
N VAL A 17 33.07 29.75 -24.62
CA VAL A 17 31.73 29.75 -25.23
C VAL A 17 30.82 28.93 -24.30
N ILE A 18 30.04 29.60 -23.47
CA ILE A 18 28.93 28.99 -22.73
C ILE A 18 27.83 28.73 -23.75
N GLY A 19 27.89 27.56 -24.36
CA GLY A 19 26.76 27.00 -25.12
C GLY A 19 25.64 26.67 -24.14
N ARG A 20 24.55 27.42 -24.15
CA ARG A 20 23.29 26.95 -23.57
C ARG A 20 22.88 25.71 -24.33
N ALA A 21 22.97 24.55 -23.67
CA ALA A 21 22.28 23.35 -24.13
C ALA A 21 20.79 23.70 -24.12
N GLN A 22 20.22 23.88 -25.30
CA GLN A 22 18.77 23.84 -25.47
C GLN A 22 18.38 22.37 -25.23
N ASP A 23 17.63 22.13 -24.16
CA ASP A 23 17.00 20.85 -23.92
C ASP A 23 16.22 20.51 -25.19
N ALA A 24 16.63 19.44 -25.86
CA ALA A 24 15.86 18.89 -26.95
C ALA A 24 14.47 18.52 -26.40
N PRO A 25 13.38 18.91 -27.07
CA PRO A 25 12.05 18.52 -26.65
C PRO A 25 12.04 17.00 -26.56
N GLY A 26 11.68 16.45 -25.39
CA GLY A 26 11.50 15.03 -25.18
C GLY A 26 10.55 14.46 -26.26
N PRO A 27 10.66 13.15 -26.57
CA PRO A 27 9.82 12.55 -27.58
C PRO A 27 8.36 12.89 -27.29
N LYS A 28 7.66 13.48 -28.25
CA LYS A 28 6.23 13.72 -28.17
C LYS A 28 5.57 12.39 -27.83
N PRO A 29 4.61 12.35 -26.89
CA PRO A 29 3.86 11.13 -26.64
C PRO A 29 3.30 10.66 -27.99
N GLU A 30 3.67 9.44 -28.39
CA GLU A 30 3.09 8.82 -29.57
C GLU A 30 1.59 8.82 -29.39
N GLY A 31 0.87 9.44 -30.28
CA GLY A 31 -0.58 9.37 -30.31
C GLY A 31 -1.02 7.91 -30.45
N PRO A 32 -2.25 7.58 -30.06
CA PRO A 32 -2.73 6.22 -30.11
C PRO A 32 -2.47 5.62 -31.49
N ASN A 33 -1.66 4.56 -31.54
CA ASN A 33 -1.42 3.84 -32.78
C ASN A 33 -2.73 3.17 -33.19
N ARG A 34 -3.44 3.78 -34.13
CA ARG A 34 -4.76 3.34 -34.60
C ARG A 34 -4.77 1.90 -35.10
N ASP A 35 -3.66 1.42 -35.59
CA ASP A 35 -3.54 0.04 -36.09
C ASP A 35 -3.43 -0.95 -34.92
N ARG A 36 -2.68 -0.65 -33.85
CA ARG A 36 -2.64 -1.45 -32.62
C ARG A 36 -3.99 -1.49 -31.90
N VAL A 37 -4.70 -0.35 -31.84
CA VAL A 37 -6.05 -0.30 -31.25
C VAL A 37 -7.00 -1.18 -32.07
N ARG A 38 -6.91 -1.19 -33.39
CA ARG A 38 -7.70 -2.08 -34.25
C ARG A 38 -7.33 -3.56 -34.07
N GLU A 39 -6.06 -3.90 -34.00
CA GLU A 39 -5.60 -5.30 -33.80
C GLU A 39 -6.00 -5.85 -32.44
N SER A 40 -5.85 -5.09 -31.34
CA SER A 40 -6.24 -5.53 -30.00
C SER A 40 -7.76 -5.77 -29.87
N HIS A 41 -8.59 -5.11 -30.69
CA HIS A 41 -10.05 -5.23 -30.62
C HIS A 41 -10.66 -6.14 -31.69
N GLN A 42 -9.93 -6.46 -32.77
CA GLN A 42 -10.41 -7.39 -33.80
C GLN A 42 -10.36 -8.87 -33.39
N GLY A 43 -9.69 -9.21 -32.27
CA GLY A 43 -9.55 -10.57 -31.77
C GLY A 43 -10.32 -10.91 -30.49
N GLY A 44 -11.19 -10.04 -29.98
CA GLY A 44 -11.94 -10.32 -28.75
C GLY A 44 -11.11 -10.25 -27.45
N ALA A 45 -10.06 -9.42 -27.41
CA ALA A 45 -9.24 -9.21 -26.21
C ALA A 45 -10.11 -8.82 -24.99
N LEU A 46 -9.86 -9.48 -23.84
CA LEU A 46 -10.63 -9.22 -22.63
C LEU A 46 -10.36 -7.84 -22.04
N PHE A 47 -9.12 -7.34 -22.18
CA PHE A 47 -8.65 -6.10 -21.56
C PHE A 47 -7.91 -5.22 -22.57
N ALA A 48 -7.97 -3.92 -22.34
CA ALA A 48 -7.07 -2.92 -22.91
C ALA A 48 -6.12 -2.41 -21.81
N ASP A 49 -4.91 -2.05 -22.17
CA ASP A 49 -4.01 -1.39 -21.22
C ASP A 49 -4.40 0.08 -20.99
N ALA A 50 -3.86 0.66 -19.92
CA ALA A 50 -4.22 2.00 -19.49
C ALA A 50 -3.95 3.08 -20.56
N ARG A 51 -2.97 2.89 -21.46
CA ARG A 51 -2.60 3.89 -22.48
C ARG A 51 -3.77 4.25 -23.39
N ASP A 52 -4.63 3.27 -23.70
CA ASP A 52 -5.80 3.49 -24.56
C ASP A 52 -6.83 4.41 -23.88
N CYS A 53 -6.96 4.32 -22.55
CA CYS A 53 -7.86 5.17 -21.76
C CYS A 53 -7.27 6.57 -21.49
N LEU A 54 -5.97 6.61 -21.20
CA LEU A 54 -5.26 7.82 -20.81
C LEU A 54 -5.11 8.83 -21.94
N ALA A 55 -5.28 8.43 -23.19
CA ALA A 55 -5.33 9.33 -24.34
C ALA A 55 -6.43 10.42 -24.18
N CYS A 56 -7.54 10.09 -23.51
CA CYS A 56 -8.68 10.98 -23.31
C CYS A 56 -8.92 11.35 -21.84
N HIS A 57 -8.57 10.47 -20.88
CA HIS A 57 -8.79 10.69 -19.45
C HIS A 57 -7.59 11.34 -18.74
N ASN A 58 -6.86 12.19 -19.44
CA ASN A 58 -5.76 13.04 -18.98
C ASN A 58 -5.99 14.50 -19.33
N ASN A 59 -5.11 15.39 -18.88
CA ASN A 59 -5.21 16.85 -19.03
C ASN A 59 -6.53 17.38 -18.43
N LEU A 60 -6.86 16.89 -17.24
CA LEU A 60 -8.07 17.27 -16.51
C LEU A 60 -7.69 18.21 -15.37
N THR A 61 -8.31 19.38 -15.34
CA THR A 61 -8.03 20.39 -14.31
C THR A 61 -9.32 20.80 -13.60
N THR A 62 -9.20 21.09 -12.29
CA THR A 62 -10.26 21.76 -11.54
C THR A 62 -10.40 23.22 -11.98
N PRO A 63 -11.50 23.92 -11.64
CA PRO A 63 -11.63 25.35 -11.86
C PRO A 63 -10.50 26.19 -11.21
N ALA A 64 -9.87 25.70 -10.16
CA ALA A 64 -8.73 26.34 -9.49
C ALA A 64 -7.38 26.04 -10.17
N GLY A 65 -7.36 25.26 -11.29
CA GLY A 65 -6.14 24.91 -12.02
C GLY A 65 -5.37 23.70 -11.45
N GLU A 66 -5.92 22.98 -10.48
CA GLU A 66 -5.30 21.74 -9.97
C GLU A 66 -5.40 20.65 -11.02
N ASP A 67 -4.29 19.97 -11.32
CA ASP A 67 -4.27 18.79 -12.19
C ASP A 67 -4.89 17.60 -11.44
N VAL A 68 -5.97 17.07 -11.99
CA VAL A 68 -6.70 15.90 -11.50
C VAL A 68 -6.78 14.80 -12.56
N SER A 69 -5.82 14.81 -13.48
CA SER A 69 -5.72 13.82 -14.56
C SER A 69 -5.68 12.41 -13.98
N ILE A 70 -6.58 11.55 -14.47
CA ILE A 70 -6.74 10.18 -13.96
C ILE A 70 -5.43 9.40 -14.13
N GLY A 71 -4.78 9.53 -15.29
CA GLY A 71 -3.55 8.83 -15.55
C GLY A 71 -2.37 9.25 -14.69
N ALA A 72 -2.22 10.54 -14.43
CA ALA A 72 -1.13 11.07 -13.61
C ALA A 72 -1.21 10.54 -12.16
N THR A 73 -2.43 10.48 -11.62
CA THR A 73 -2.68 10.01 -10.26
C THR A 73 -2.68 8.48 -10.15
N TRP A 74 -3.23 7.77 -11.14
CA TRP A 74 -3.29 6.30 -11.12
C TRP A 74 -1.92 5.66 -11.32
N ARG A 75 -1.12 6.07 -12.35
CA ARG A 75 0.14 5.40 -12.69
C ARG A 75 1.22 5.49 -11.60
N SER A 76 1.09 6.44 -10.66
CA SER A 76 1.96 6.57 -9.49
C SER A 76 1.45 5.82 -8.26
N SER A 77 0.24 5.24 -8.32
CA SER A 77 -0.35 4.46 -7.22
C SER A 77 0.29 3.07 -7.08
N MET A 78 0.12 2.47 -5.89
CA MET A 78 0.51 1.08 -5.67
C MET A 78 -0.29 0.10 -6.54
N MET A 79 -1.56 0.41 -6.87
CA MET A 79 -2.40 -0.44 -7.71
C MET A 79 -1.85 -0.54 -9.14
N ALA A 80 -1.43 0.57 -9.74
CA ALA A 80 -0.77 0.57 -11.05
C ALA A 80 0.59 -0.14 -11.03
N ASN A 81 1.25 -0.19 -9.88
CA ASN A 81 2.56 -0.80 -9.70
C ASN A 81 2.50 -2.14 -8.96
N ALA A 82 1.33 -2.77 -8.85
CA ALA A 82 1.14 -4.01 -8.10
C ALA A 82 2.07 -5.14 -8.57
N ALA A 83 2.26 -5.28 -9.89
CA ALA A 83 3.18 -6.26 -10.46
C ALA A 83 4.67 -5.86 -10.34
N ARG A 84 4.96 -4.57 -10.10
CA ARG A 84 6.33 -4.01 -9.99
C ARG A 84 6.83 -3.93 -8.56
N ASP A 85 5.97 -4.20 -7.57
CA ASP A 85 6.31 -4.17 -6.15
C ASP A 85 7.39 -5.22 -5.83
N PRO A 86 8.63 -4.81 -5.52
CA PRO A 86 9.71 -5.76 -5.27
C PRO A 86 9.52 -6.57 -3.98
N TYR A 87 8.75 -6.05 -3.01
CA TYR A 87 8.42 -6.78 -1.80
C TYR A 87 7.44 -7.92 -2.11
N TRP A 88 6.37 -7.64 -2.86
CA TRP A 88 5.46 -8.68 -3.31
C TRP A 88 6.17 -9.76 -4.13
N GLN A 89 7.03 -9.37 -5.08
CA GLN A 89 7.81 -10.32 -5.88
C GLN A 89 8.70 -11.22 -5.01
N ALA A 90 9.32 -10.64 -3.97
CA ALA A 90 10.15 -11.37 -3.03
C ALA A 90 9.35 -12.34 -2.16
N THR A 91 8.15 -11.93 -1.71
CA THR A 91 7.28 -12.80 -0.90
C THR A 91 6.69 -13.95 -1.73
N VAL A 92 6.24 -13.71 -2.97
CA VAL A 92 5.81 -14.80 -3.87
C VAL A 92 6.95 -15.79 -4.11
N ARG A 93 8.18 -15.31 -4.35
CA ARG A 93 9.34 -16.19 -4.53
C ARG A 93 9.62 -17.02 -3.27
N ARG A 94 9.53 -16.42 -2.10
CA ARG A 94 9.65 -17.13 -0.83
C ARG A 94 8.62 -18.26 -0.74
N GLU A 95 7.35 -17.95 -0.92
CA GLU A 95 6.27 -18.95 -0.79
C GLU A 95 6.44 -20.09 -1.81
N THR A 96 6.90 -19.83 -3.03
CA THR A 96 7.18 -20.90 -4.02
C THR A 96 8.41 -21.74 -3.65
N ILE A 97 9.38 -21.21 -2.93
CA ILE A 97 10.54 -21.97 -2.41
C ILE A 97 10.12 -22.81 -1.21
N ASP A 98 9.34 -22.27 -0.29
CA ASP A 98 8.88 -22.95 0.91
C ASP A 98 7.85 -24.06 0.57
N HIS A 99 7.07 -23.89 -0.51
CA HIS A 99 6.00 -24.80 -0.95
C HIS A 99 6.16 -25.25 -2.42
N PRO A 100 7.25 -25.93 -2.81
CA PRO A 100 7.58 -26.19 -4.22
C PRO A 100 6.59 -27.10 -4.95
N LYS A 101 5.78 -27.88 -4.23
CA LYS A 101 4.71 -28.68 -4.82
C LYS A 101 3.54 -27.84 -5.34
N HIS A 102 3.39 -26.63 -4.82
CA HIS A 102 2.32 -25.67 -5.13
C HIS A 102 2.84 -24.43 -5.90
N ASP A 103 4.07 -24.47 -6.43
CA ASP A 103 4.70 -23.33 -7.10
C ASP A 103 3.77 -22.66 -8.13
N ARG A 104 3.12 -23.47 -8.99
CA ARG A 104 2.25 -22.96 -10.04
C ARG A 104 0.95 -22.38 -9.50
N GLU A 105 0.34 -23.02 -8.50
CA GLU A 105 -0.89 -22.57 -7.85
C GLU A 105 -0.66 -21.24 -7.12
N ILE A 106 0.46 -21.13 -6.39
CA ILE A 106 0.85 -19.91 -5.68
C ILE A 106 1.03 -18.74 -6.65
N GLN A 107 1.74 -18.96 -7.77
CA GLN A 107 1.91 -17.88 -8.76
C GLN A 107 0.58 -17.45 -9.37
N ASP A 108 -0.30 -18.38 -9.66
CA ASP A 108 -1.62 -18.13 -10.23
C ASP A 108 -2.51 -17.34 -9.27
N GLU A 109 -2.59 -17.76 -8.00
CA GLU A 109 -3.38 -17.10 -6.97
C GLU A 109 -2.86 -15.66 -6.70
N CYS A 110 -1.54 -15.47 -6.58
CA CYS A 110 -0.96 -14.15 -6.40
C CYS A 110 -1.21 -13.23 -7.61
N ALA A 111 -1.21 -13.79 -8.82
CA ALA A 111 -1.50 -13.04 -10.04
C ALA A 111 -2.95 -12.53 -10.12
N ALA A 112 -3.91 -13.20 -9.46
CA ALA A 112 -5.32 -12.82 -9.49
C ALA A 112 -5.56 -11.36 -9.03
N CYS A 113 -4.75 -10.87 -8.08
CA CYS A 113 -4.83 -9.50 -7.55
C CYS A 113 -3.74 -8.56 -8.07
N HIS A 114 -2.52 -9.07 -8.32
CA HIS A 114 -1.37 -8.24 -8.69
C HIS A 114 -1.13 -8.14 -10.20
N MET A 115 -1.59 -9.12 -10.98
CA MET A 115 -1.56 -9.16 -12.45
C MET A 115 -2.94 -9.58 -13.00
N PRO A 116 -4.05 -8.95 -12.60
CA PRO A 116 -5.40 -9.46 -12.85
C PRO A 116 -5.75 -9.58 -14.33
N MET A 117 -5.25 -8.71 -15.18
CA MET A 117 -5.49 -8.80 -16.62
C MET A 117 -4.79 -10.02 -17.24
N LEU A 118 -3.55 -10.31 -16.84
CA LEU A 118 -2.87 -11.54 -17.22
C LEU A 118 -3.66 -12.77 -16.74
N HIS A 119 -3.97 -12.81 -15.44
CA HIS A 119 -4.66 -13.93 -14.82
C HIS A 119 -5.98 -14.27 -15.54
N LYS A 120 -6.88 -13.31 -15.69
CA LYS A 120 -8.18 -13.52 -16.37
C LYS A 120 -8.00 -13.89 -17.85
N THR A 121 -6.99 -13.34 -18.55
CA THR A 121 -6.75 -13.64 -19.97
C THR A 121 -6.28 -15.07 -20.17
N VAL A 122 -5.32 -15.55 -19.37
CA VAL A 122 -4.83 -16.93 -19.50
C VAL A 122 -5.88 -17.96 -19.04
N HIS A 123 -6.66 -17.65 -18.00
CA HIS A 123 -7.77 -18.49 -17.56
C HIS A 123 -8.88 -18.63 -18.61
N ALA A 124 -9.18 -17.56 -19.36
CA ALA A 124 -10.14 -17.63 -20.48
C ALA A 124 -9.69 -18.60 -21.59
N SER A 125 -8.40 -18.90 -21.66
CA SER A 125 -7.81 -19.87 -22.59
C SER A 125 -7.53 -21.23 -21.94
N GLY A 126 -8.00 -21.47 -20.71
CA GLY A 126 -7.77 -22.71 -19.96
C GLY A 126 -6.37 -22.88 -19.38
N GLY A 127 -5.58 -21.79 -19.30
CA GLY A 127 -4.25 -21.75 -18.70
C GLY A 127 -4.22 -21.34 -17.23
N SER A 128 -3.01 -21.11 -16.69
CA SER A 128 -2.75 -20.53 -15.37
C SER A 128 -1.70 -19.45 -15.50
N ALA A 129 -1.80 -18.38 -14.69
CA ALA A 129 -0.81 -17.30 -14.70
C ALA A 129 0.50 -17.74 -14.02
N THR A 130 1.61 -17.26 -14.58
CA THR A 130 2.95 -17.47 -14.02
C THR A 130 3.60 -16.13 -13.77
N VAL A 131 3.75 -15.75 -12.51
CA VAL A 131 4.25 -14.42 -12.11
C VAL A 131 5.63 -14.14 -12.67
N PHE A 132 6.58 -15.05 -12.42
CA PHE A 132 7.99 -14.80 -12.74
C PHE A 132 8.29 -14.78 -14.24
N ALA A 133 7.49 -15.47 -15.06
CA ALA A 133 7.61 -15.41 -16.51
C ALA A 133 7.14 -14.09 -17.11
N HIS A 134 6.31 -13.32 -16.37
CA HIS A 134 5.68 -12.09 -16.86
C HIS A 134 6.09 -10.83 -16.08
N LEU A 135 7.10 -10.91 -15.20
CA LEU A 135 7.68 -9.72 -14.59
C LEU A 135 8.23 -8.76 -15.66
N PRO A 136 8.27 -7.43 -15.39
CA PRO A 136 8.83 -6.46 -16.33
C PRO A 136 10.27 -6.77 -16.78
N SER A 137 11.04 -7.48 -15.94
CA SER A 137 12.42 -7.92 -16.22
C SER A 137 12.52 -9.28 -16.91
N ALA A 138 11.43 -10.03 -17.06
CA ALA A 138 11.43 -11.35 -17.68
C ALA A 138 11.73 -11.26 -19.18
N ARG A 139 12.41 -12.28 -19.71
CA ARG A 139 12.77 -12.37 -21.13
C ARG A 139 12.11 -13.59 -21.76
N GLY A 140 11.68 -13.46 -23.03
CA GLY A 140 11.13 -14.58 -23.80
C GLY A 140 9.67 -14.90 -23.54
N SER A 141 8.95 -14.09 -22.74
CA SER A 141 7.50 -14.17 -22.62
C SER A 141 6.78 -13.53 -23.82
N ASP A 142 5.50 -13.89 -23.99
CA ASP A 142 4.62 -13.22 -24.92
C ASP A 142 4.54 -11.71 -24.58
N PRO A 143 4.88 -10.80 -25.52
CA PRO A 143 4.91 -9.36 -25.22
C PRO A 143 3.55 -8.79 -24.83
N ASP A 144 2.44 -9.34 -25.34
CA ASP A 144 1.10 -8.84 -25.01
C ASP A 144 0.68 -9.29 -23.61
N LEU A 145 0.95 -10.53 -23.23
CA LEU A 145 0.72 -11.01 -21.87
C LEU A 145 1.62 -10.30 -20.85
N GLN A 146 2.87 -10.04 -21.20
CA GLN A 146 3.79 -9.28 -20.34
C GLN A 146 3.31 -7.83 -20.15
N ARG A 147 2.78 -7.20 -21.19
CA ARG A 147 2.20 -5.86 -21.15
C ARG A 147 0.98 -5.81 -20.23
N LEU A 148 0.04 -6.77 -20.35
CA LEU A 148 -1.12 -6.89 -19.47
C LEU A 148 -0.70 -7.14 -18.01
N ALA A 149 0.27 -8.01 -17.77
CA ALA A 149 0.82 -8.27 -16.44
C ALA A 149 1.41 -7.00 -15.81
N SER A 150 2.22 -6.28 -16.61
CA SER A 150 2.94 -5.09 -16.13
C SER A 150 2.04 -3.90 -15.84
N ASP A 151 0.83 -3.84 -16.37
CA ASP A 151 -0.09 -2.71 -16.15
C ASP A 151 -0.79 -2.77 -14.78
N GLY A 152 -0.58 -3.84 -14.00
CA GLY A 152 -1.09 -4.01 -12.65
C GLY A 152 -2.62 -4.02 -12.59
N VAL A 153 -3.19 -3.36 -11.58
CA VAL A 153 -4.65 -3.17 -11.47
C VAL A 153 -5.04 -1.94 -12.30
N SER A 154 -5.37 -2.20 -13.55
CA SER A 154 -5.59 -1.18 -14.57
C SER A 154 -7.06 -0.78 -14.72
N CYS A 155 -7.32 0.24 -15.57
CA CYS A 155 -8.65 0.81 -15.80
C CYS A 155 -9.69 -0.25 -16.15
N THR A 156 -9.38 -1.12 -17.10
CA THR A 156 -10.31 -2.14 -17.60
C THR A 156 -10.51 -3.30 -16.62
N VAL A 157 -9.74 -3.40 -15.55
CA VAL A 157 -10.01 -4.35 -14.45
C VAL A 157 -11.24 -3.87 -13.67
N CYS A 158 -11.13 -2.71 -12.99
CA CYS A 158 -12.21 -2.20 -12.14
C CYS A 158 -13.46 -1.86 -12.95
N HIS A 159 -13.29 -1.22 -14.10
CA HIS A 159 -14.41 -0.74 -14.92
C HIS A 159 -15.10 -1.86 -15.74
N GLN A 160 -14.62 -3.10 -15.72
CA GLN A 160 -15.33 -4.25 -16.29
C GLN A 160 -15.87 -5.23 -15.23
N MET A 161 -15.55 -5.05 -13.94
CA MET A 161 -16.12 -5.92 -12.90
C MET A 161 -17.64 -5.85 -12.95
N ALA A 162 -18.27 -7.01 -13.15
CA ALA A 162 -19.73 -7.12 -13.12
C ALA A 162 -20.25 -6.95 -11.68
N PRO A 163 -21.46 -6.42 -11.49
CA PRO A 163 -22.04 -6.27 -10.15
C PRO A 163 -22.40 -7.60 -9.48
N ASP A 164 -22.47 -8.67 -10.27
CA ASP A 164 -22.97 -9.96 -9.84
C ASP A 164 -22.03 -10.60 -8.80
N GLY A 165 -22.53 -10.85 -7.62
CA GLY A 165 -21.81 -11.50 -6.52
C GLY A 165 -20.74 -10.67 -5.83
N LEU A 166 -20.53 -9.39 -6.19
CA LEU A 166 -19.56 -8.53 -5.50
C LEU A 166 -19.88 -8.42 -4.01
N GLY A 167 -18.84 -8.52 -3.18
CA GLY A 167 -18.96 -8.51 -1.72
C GLY A 167 -19.39 -9.83 -1.09
N ALA A 168 -19.77 -10.85 -1.88
CA ALA A 168 -19.98 -12.20 -1.42
C ALA A 168 -18.66 -13.00 -1.46
N ARG A 169 -18.60 -14.08 -0.65
CA ARG A 169 -17.40 -14.92 -0.50
C ARG A 169 -16.80 -15.38 -1.83
N ASP A 170 -17.64 -15.73 -2.79
CA ASP A 170 -17.21 -16.23 -4.10
C ASP A 170 -16.55 -15.16 -4.98
N SER A 171 -16.66 -13.89 -4.63
CA SER A 171 -15.99 -12.79 -5.33
C SER A 171 -14.63 -12.42 -4.74
N PHE A 172 -14.26 -12.95 -3.57
CA PHE A 172 -12.99 -12.65 -2.89
C PHE A 172 -11.81 -13.34 -3.59
N ASN A 173 -10.59 -13.09 -3.12
CA ASN A 173 -9.35 -13.63 -3.70
C ASN A 173 -9.17 -13.28 -5.19
N GLY A 174 -9.60 -12.09 -5.63
CA GLY A 174 -9.52 -11.68 -7.05
C GLY A 174 -10.52 -12.38 -7.98
N ASN A 175 -11.54 -13.07 -7.43
CA ASN A 175 -12.48 -13.86 -8.22
C ASN A 175 -13.71 -13.07 -8.71
N PHE A 176 -13.52 -11.79 -9.08
CA PHE A 176 -14.57 -11.00 -9.71
C PHE A 176 -14.98 -11.55 -11.08
N GLN A 177 -16.23 -11.28 -11.47
CA GLN A 177 -16.76 -11.69 -12.77
C GLN A 177 -16.68 -10.56 -13.81
N LEU A 178 -16.52 -10.93 -15.07
CA LEU A 178 -16.62 -10.04 -16.23
C LEU A 178 -17.91 -10.33 -17.00
N ARG A 179 -18.55 -9.29 -17.52
CA ARG A 179 -19.67 -9.49 -18.44
C ARG A 179 -19.19 -10.19 -19.73
N PRO A 180 -20.00 -11.08 -20.32
CA PRO A 180 -19.70 -11.64 -21.63
C PRO A 180 -19.53 -10.57 -22.70
N THR A 181 -18.75 -10.87 -23.74
CA THR A 181 -18.68 -10.04 -24.95
C THR A 181 -20.07 -9.96 -25.57
N GLN A 182 -20.47 -8.75 -25.95
CA GLN A 182 -21.75 -8.49 -26.59
C GLN A 182 -21.81 -9.11 -28.00
N PRO A 183 -23.00 -9.35 -28.58
CA PRO A 183 -23.13 -9.95 -29.91
C PRO A 183 -22.46 -9.13 -31.03
N ASP A 184 -22.27 -7.80 -30.82
CA ASP A 184 -21.58 -6.91 -31.74
C ASP A 184 -20.06 -6.88 -31.56
N GLY A 185 -19.52 -7.78 -30.74
CA GLY A 185 -18.09 -7.89 -30.44
C GLY A 185 -17.57 -6.89 -29.41
N THR A 186 -18.42 -6.00 -28.88
CA THR A 186 -18.03 -5.03 -27.85
C THR A 186 -18.11 -5.61 -26.44
N ARG A 187 -17.47 -4.92 -25.48
CA ARG A 187 -17.56 -5.21 -24.05
C ARG A 187 -18.06 -4.00 -23.29
N GLU A 188 -18.81 -4.22 -22.23
CA GLU A 188 -19.27 -3.13 -21.36
C GLU A 188 -18.13 -2.61 -20.49
N ILE A 189 -18.13 -1.29 -20.28
CA ILE A 189 -17.27 -0.61 -19.29
C ILE A 189 -18.15 0.26 -18.39
N PHE A 190 -18.07 0.02 -17.09
CA PHE A 190 -18.95 0.61 -16.11
C PHE A 190 -18.41 1.95 -15.59
N GLY A 191 -19.30 2.90 -15.37
CA GLY A 191 -18.97 4.18 -14.75
C GLY A 191 -20.15 4.73 -13.95
N PRO A 192 -19.94 5.76 -13.09
CA PRO A 192 -20.98 6.29 -12.23
C PRO A 192 -21.89 7.32 -12.93
N PHE A 193 -21.61 7.62 -14.20
CA PHE A 193 -22.29 8.71 -14.91
C PHE A 193 -23.06 8.21 -16.11
N LYS A 194 -24.26 8.77 -16.31
CA LYS A 194 -24.99 8.66 -17.57
C LYS A 194 -24.23 9.34 -18.70
N VAL A 195 -24.11 8.66 -19.84
CA VAL A 195 -23.42 9.16 -21.03
C VAL A 195 -24.37 9.11 -22.21
N ASP A 196 -24.39 10.18 -23.01
CA ASP A 196 -25.23 10.23 -24.20
C ASP A 196 -24.68 9.33 -25.32
N ARG A 197 -25.55 9.03 -26.28
CA ARG A 197 -25.25 8.14 -27.40
C ARG A 197 -24.06 8.62 -28.26
N GLY A 198 -23.88 9.93 -28.42
CA GLY A 198 -22.79 10.49 -29.22
C GLY A 198 -21.43 10.20 -28.61
N ARG A 199 -21.27 10.47 -27.32
CA ARG A 199 -20.04 10.21 -26.55
C ARG A 199 -19.75 8.71 -26.46
N THR A 200 -20.76 7.89 -26.23
CA THR A 200 -20.65 6.43 -26.23
C THR A 200 -20.13 5.92 -27.58
N THR A 201 -20.62 6.47 -28.70
CA THR A 201 -20.16 6.10 -30.04
C THR A 201 -18.68 6.46 -30.25
N VAL A 202 -18.26 7.65 -29.81
CA VAL A 202 -16.85 8.09 -29.91
C VAL A 202 -15.95 7.15 -29.13
N MET A 203 -16.25 6.90 -27.85
CA MET A 203 -15.45 6.01 -27.01
C MET A 203 -15.39 4.59 -27.58
N ARG A 204 -16.53 4.04 -28.00
CA ARG A 204 -16.60 2.70 -28.60
C ARG A 204 -15.77 2.60 -29.89
N SER A 205 -15.79 3.61 -30.74
CA SER A 205 -15.02 3.60 -32.01
C SER A 205 -13.51 3.60 -31.79
N VAL A 206 -13.04 4.13 -30.65
CA VAL A 206 -11.61 4.23 -30.32
C VAL A 206 -11.14 3.04 -29.48
N THR A 207 -11.96 2.59 -28.52
CA THR A 207 -11.55 1.62 -27.49
C THR A 207 -12.18 0.24 -27.65
N GLY A 208 -13.25 0.09 -28.43
CA GLY A 208 -14.05 -1.15 -28.51
C GLY A 208 -14.99 -1.37 -27.33
N PHE A 209 -14.98 -0.48 -26.31
CA PHE A 209 -15.84 -0.61 -25.14
C PHE A 209 -17.08 0.26 -25.25
N THR A 210 -18.22 -0.28 -24.76
CA THR A 210 -19.48 0.43 -24.65
C THR A 210 -19.69 0.84 -23.19
N GLN A 211 -19.87 2.13 -22.94
CA GLN A 211 -20.12 2.66 -21.59
C GLN A 211 -21.50 2.26 -21.08
N ALA A 212 -21.54 1.84 -19.81
CA ALA A 212 -22.76 1.59 -19.05
C ALA A 212 -22.72 2.34 -17.71
N GLU A 213 -23.82 3.05 -17.36
CA GLU A 213 -23.99 3.61 -16.03
C GLU A 213 -24.24 2.47 -15.04
N ALA A 214 -23.43 2.40 -13.97
CA ALA A 214 -23.58 1.37 -12.97
C ALA A 214 -23.15 1.85 -11.58
N PRO A 215 -24.06 1.82 -10.58
CA PRO A 215 -23.78 2.36 -9.26
C PRO A 215 -22.76 1.55 -8.46
N HIS A 216 -22.58 0.28 -8.77
CA HIS A 216 -21.63 -0.61 -8.05
C HIS A 216 -20.17 -0.14 -8.14
N ILE A 217 -19.80 0.65 -9.15
CA ILE A 217 -18.45 1.18 -9.30
C ILE A 217 -18.03 2.09 -8.14
N ALA A 218 -18.97 2.66 -7.43
CA ALA A 218 -18.76 3.54 -6.27
C ALA A 218 -18.98 2.84 -4.92
N LYS A 219 -19.17 1.51 -4.90
CA LYS A 219 -19.43 0.74 -3.69
C LYS A 219 -18.20 -0.03 -3.22
N SER A 220 -18.10 -0.24 -1.91
CA SER A 220 -17.00 -0.95 -1.25
C SER A 220 -16.82 -2.40 -1.73
N GLU A 221 -17.90 -3.04 -2.15
CA GLU A 221 -17.94 -4.39 -2.68
C GLU A 221 -17.04 -4.59 -3.91
N LEU A 222 -16.83 -3.54 -4.71
CA LEU A 222 -15.88 -3.56 -5.81
C LEU A 222 -14.46 -3.82 -5.33
N CYS A 223 -14.07 -3.13 -4.25
CA CYS A 223 -12.72 -3.24 -3.65
C CYS A 223 -12.54 -4.58 -2.92
N ALA A 224 -13.61 -5.12 -2.36
CA ALA A 224 -13.62 -6.37 -1.59
C ALA A 224 -13.06 -7.54 -2.39
N SER A 225 -13.22 -7.55 -3.72
CA SER A 225 -12.74 -8.65 -4.57
C SER A 225 -11.25 -8.94 -4.40
N CYS A 226 -10.40 -7.92 -4.23
CA CYS A 226 -8.95 -8.06 -4.05
C CYS A 226 -8.50 -7.69 -2.63
N HIS A 227 -9.32 -6.91 -1.88
CA HIS A 227 -9.03 -6.50 -0.49
C HIS A 227 -9.75 -7.36 0.55
N THR A 228 -10.10 -8.58 0.17
CA THR A 228 -10.42 -9.72 1.04
C THR A 228 -9.66 -10.92 0.53
N LEU A 229 -8.70 -11.41 1.32
CA LEU A 229 -7.82 -12.50 0.93
C LEU A 229 -7.80 -13.56 2.02
N ILE A 230 -8.16 -14.78 1.63
CA ILE A 230 -8.14 -15.97 2.48
C ILE A 230 -7.21 -16.97 1.80
N THR A 231 -6.05 -17.19 2.39
CA THR A 231 -5.02 -18.09 1.84
C THR A 231 -5.10 -19.48 2.45
N GLN A 232 -4.75 -20.50 1.69
CA GLN A 232 -4.54 -21.85 2.20
C GLN A 232 -3.17 -21.93 2.88
N ALA A 233 -3.09 -22.74 3.94
CA ALA A 233 -1.83 -23.07 4.58
C ALA A 233 -1.42 -24.50 4.23
N PHE A 234 -0.14 -24.69 3.91
CA PHE A 234 0.42 -25.98 3.51
C PHE A 234 1.37 -26.54 4.56
N GLY A 235 1.28 -27.84 4.75
CA GLY A 235 2.19 -28.62 5.58
C GLY A 235 3.46 -29.01 4.82
N PRO A 236 4.43 -29.64 5.53
CA PRO A 236 5.75 -29.97 4.96
C PRO A 236 5.69 -30.91 3.74
N ASN A 237 4.62 -31.70 3.61
CA ASN A 237 4.42 -32.61 2.49
C ASN A 237 3.54 -32.01 1.39
N GLY A 238 3.15 -30.74 1.50
CA GLY A 238 2.24 -30.06 0.59
C GLY A 238 0.76 -30.36 0.83
N GLU A 239 0.40 -30.97 1.95
CA GLU A 239 -1.00 -31.13 2.37
C GLU A 239 -1.58 -29.81 2.84
N VAL A 240 -2.86 -29.54 2.54
CA VAL A 240 -3.56 -28.38 3.11
C VAL A 240 -3.81 -28.64 4.60
N ILE A 241 -3.28 -27.78 5.47
CA ILE A 241 -3.37 -27.89 6.94
C ILE A 241 -4.30 -26.88 7.58
N GLY A 242 -4.82 -25.92 6.83
CA GLY A 242 -5.72 -24.88 7.30
C GLY A 242 -5.85 -23.74 6.31
N SER A 243 -6.34 -22.61 6.79
CA SER A 243 -6.42 -21.35 6.04
C SER A 243 -6.16 -20.18 6.96
N LEU A 244 -5.71 -19.06 6.39
CA LEU A 244 -5.50 -17.80 7.08
C LEU A 244 -6.40 -16.73 6.47
N HIS A 245 -7.10 -15.96 7.30
CA HIS A 245 -7.76 -14.72 6.90
C HIS A 245 -6.71 -13.60 6.81
N GLU A 246 -5.97 -13.57 5.71
CA GLU A 246 -4.75 -12.77 5.55
C GLU A 246 -5.02 -11.27 5.49
N GLN A 247 -5.99 -10.88 4.68
CA GLN A 247 -6.39 -9.48 4.52
C GLN A 247 -7.92 -9.39 4.57
N MET A 248 -8.44 -8.68 5.56
CA MET A 248 -9.87 -8.61 5.84
C MET A 248 -10.39 -7.16 5.87
N ASN A 249 -9.80 -6.27 5.06
CA ASN A 249 -10.12 -4.84 5.05
C ASN A 249 -11.62 -4.57 4.87
N TYR A 250 -12.26 -5.32 3.98
CA TYR A 250 -13.69 -5.16 3.70
C TYR A 250 -14.54 -5.60 4.89
N GLN A 251 -14.22 -6.74 5.51
CA GLN A 251 -14.95 -7.25 6.69
C GLN A 251 -14.72 -6.35 7.92
N GLU A 252 -13.50 -5.83 8.11
CA GLU A 252 -13.23 -4.83 9.15
C GLU A 252 -14.09 -3.59 8.96
N TRP A 253 -14.21 -3.09 7.70
CA TRP A 253 -15.09 -1.98 7.34
C TRP A 253 -16.57 -2.31 7.56
N GLN A 254 -17.03 -3.51 7.19
CA GLN A 254 -18.41 -3.94 7.42
C GLN A 254 -18.80 -3.90 8.89
N HIS A 255 -17.87 -4.22 9.80
CA HIS A 255 -18.09 -4.19 11.25
C HIS A 255 -17.89 -2.81 11.87
N SER A 256 -17.54 -1.79 11.09
CA SER A 256 -17.38 -0.41 11.55
C SER A 256 -18.66 0.42 11.45
N ALA A 257 -18.67 1.60 12.07
CA ALA A 257 -19.73 2.58 11.87
C ALA A 257 -19.75 3.14 10.43
N PHE A 258 -18.63 3.10 9.72
CA PHE A 258 -18.50 3.67 8.37
C PHE A 258 -19.38 2.97 7.35
N SER A 259 -19.55 1.66 7.44
CA SER A 259 -20.46 0.90 6.58
C SER A 259 -21.93 1.29 6.80
N ARG A 260 -22.31 1.55 8.06
CA ARG A 260 -23.67 1.99 8.43
C ARG A 260 -23.97 3.44 8.05
N GLU A 261 -22.93 4.25 7.87
CA GLU A 261 -22.99 5.66 7.45
C GLU A 261 -22.84 5.84 5.93
N ASP A 262 -22.85 4.74 5.16
CA ASP A 262 -22.67 4.74 3.70
C ASP A 262 -21.34 5.42 3.25
N ARG A 263 -20.31 5.33 4.10
CA ARG A 263 -18.96 5.81 3.79
C ARG A 263 -18.15 4.69 3.16
N SER A 264 -18.18 4.62 1.83
CA SER A 264 -17.50 3.59 1.06
C SER A 264 -15.96 3.74 1.08
N CYS A 265 -15.24 2.71 0.67
CA CYS A 265 -13.79 2.74 0.50
C CYS A 265 -13.34 3.90 -0.39
N GLN A 266 -14.06 4.12 -1.49
CA GLN A 266 -13.78 5.20 -2.44
C GLN A 266 -13.92 6.59 -1.81
N SER A 267 -14.77 6.77 -0.79
CA SER A 267 -14.97 8.07 -0.14
C SER A 267 -13.70 8.62 0.52
N CYS A 268 -12.80 7.74 0.97
CA CYS A 268 -11.51 8.09 1.58
C CYS A 268 -10.34 7.89 0.61
N HIS A 269 -10.29 6.73 -0.08
CA HIS A 269 -9.16 6.36 -0.93
C HIS A 269 -9.19 6.99 -2.33
N MET A 270 -10.35 7.51 -2.75
CA MET A 270 -10.57 8.21 -4.02
C MET A 270 -11.36 9.51 -3.79
N PRO A 271 -10.81 10.48 -3.03
CA PRO A 271 -11.55 11.69 -2.67
C PRO A 271 -12.03 12.44 -3.92
N LYS A 272 -13.17 13.12 -3.80
CA LYS A 272 -13.74 13.90 -4.90
C LYS A 272 -12.87 15.10 -5.23
N ALA A 273 -12.75 15.42 -6.52
CA ALA A 273 -12.17 16.67 -6.99
C ALA A 273 -13.02 17.86 -6.53
N LYS A 274 -12.38 18.99 -6.26
CA LYS A 274 -13.07 20.23 -5.84
C LYS A 274 -13.66 20.97 -7.04
N GLY A 275 -14.97 21.07 -7.09
CA GLY A 275 -15.73 21.72 -8.16
C GLY A 275 -15.88 20.88 -9.44
N PRO A 276 -16.54 21.42 -10.46
CA PRO A 276 -16.86 20.69 -11.67
C PRO A 276 -15.60 20.41 -12.51
N VAL A 277 -15.38 19.13 -12.83
CA VAL A 277 -14.25 18.68 -13.67
C VAL A 277 -14.80 17.87 -14.84
N ARG A 278 -14.23 18.10 -16.02
CA ARG A 278 -14.53 17.27 -17.20
C ARG A 278 -13.96 15.87 -16.98
N VAL A 279 -14.73 14.82 -17.27
CA VAL A 279 -14.28 13.42 -17.09
C VAL A 279 -13.34 12.96 -18.21
N SER A 280 -13.25 13.74 -19.30
CA SER A 280 -12.41 13.46 -20.47
C SER A 280 -12.01 14.78 -21.12
N SER A 281 -10.79 14.87 -21.63
CA SER A 281 -10.32 16.01 -22.45
C SER A 281 -11.00 16.07 -23.83
N VAL A 282 -11.57 14.96 -24.27
CA VAL A 282 -12.31 14.87 -25.55
C VAL A 282 -13.81 14.78 -25.25
N LEU A 283 -14.56 15.82 -25.58
CA LEU A 283 -16.03 15.90 -25.43
C LEU A 283 -16.57 15.60 -24.01
N GLY A 284 -15.71 15.65 -22.97
CA GLY A 284 -16.10 15.37 -21.59
C GLY A 284 -17.07 16.42 -21.04
N GLU A 285 -18.12 15.98 -20.35
CA GLU A 285 -18.95 16.85 -19.53
C GLU A 285 -18.28 17.10 -18.16
N ALA A 286 -18.47 18.32 -17.64
CA ALA A 286 -18.08 18.63 -16.29
C ALA A 286 -19.00 17.92 -15.26
N ARG A 287 -18.41 17.33 -14.24
CA ARG A 287 -19.09 16.61 -13.17
C ARG A 287 -18.58 17.10 -11.81
N ASP A 288 -19.48 17.38 -10.88
CA ASP A 288 -19.14 17.86 -9.53
C ASP A 288 -18.63 16.75 -8.60
N THR A 289 -18.71 15.49 -9.04
CA THR A 289 -18.44 14.31 -8.21
C THR A 289 -17.36 13.41 -8.80
N LEU A 290 -16.43 13.95 -9.61
CA LEU A 290 -15.33 13.17 -10.15
C LEU A 290 -14.45 12.63 -9.00
N ALA A 291 -14.36 11.31 -8.88
CA ALA A 291 -13.45 10.67 -7.94
C ALA A 291 -12.00 10.73 -8.46
N ARG A 292 -11.08 11.19 -7.64
CA ARG A 292 -9.64 11.20 -7.96
C ARG A 292 -9.09 9.79 -7.86
N HIS A 293 -8.38 9.34 -8.87
CA HIS A 293 -7.79 7.99 -8.92
C HIS A 293 -6.42 7.94 -8.22
N VAL A 294 -6.31 8.58 -7.05
CA VAL A 294 -5.06 8.65 -6.27
C VAL A 294 -4.78 7.40 -5.47
N PHE A 295 -5.82 6.66 -5.09
CA PHE A 295 -5.74 5.44 -4.29
C PHE A 295 -4.78 5.56 -3.09
N VAL A 296 -4.90 6.68 -2.35
CA VAL A 296 -4.09 6.91 -1.14
C VAL A 296 -4.29 5.78 -0.13
N GLY A 297 -3.22 5.37 0.50
CA GLY A 297 -3.23 4.27 1.48
C GLY A 297 -2.11 4.43 2.50
N GLY A 298 -1.49 3.33 2.93
CA GLY A 298 -0.42 3.36 3.94
C GLY A 298 0.99 3.08 3.41
N ASN A 299 1.20 2.90 2.10
CA ASN A 299 2.49 2.39 1.61
C ASN A 299 3.40 3.45 0.96
N ALA A 300 3.60 4.59 1.65
CA ALA A 300 4.52 5.65 1.20
C ALA A 300 5.96 5.13 1.01
N PHE A 301 6.41 4.18 1.84
CA PHE A 301 7.75 3.62 1.75
C PHE A 301 7.98 2.88 0.44
N MET A 302 7.04 2.02 0.01
CA MET A 302 7.17 1.33 -1.28
C MET A 302 7.11 2.29 -2.47
N ILE A 303 6.27 3.33 -2.42
CA ILE A 303 6.24 4.37 -3.46
C ILE A 303 7.61 5.06 -3.58
N ARG A 304 8.29 5.32 -2.46
CA ARG A 304 9.66 5.88 -2.45
C ARG A 304 10.69 4.90 -3.01
N ILE A 305 10.57 3.59 -2.72
CA ILE A 305 11.40 2.53 -3.33
C ILE A 305 11.17 2.49 -4.84
N LEU A 306 9.91 2.47 -5.29
CA LEU A 306 9.55 2.50 -6.71
C LEU A 306 10.12 3.73 -7.43
N ASN A 307 10.15 4.89 -6.75
CA ASN A 307 10.75 6.10 -7.31
C ASN A 307 12.27 6.00 -7.43
N ARG A 308 12.96 5.54 -6.39
CA ARG A 308 14.42 5.43 -6.37
C ARG A 308 14.94 4.43 -7.41
N TYR A 309 14.26 3.31 -7.55
CA TYR A 309 14.65 2.20 -8.44
C TYR A 309 13.77 2.11 -9.70
N ARG A 310 13.18 3.26 -10.10
CA ARG A 310 12.16 3.35 -11.15
C ARG A 310 12.59 2.68 -12.47
N ALA A 311 13.80 2.95 -12.94
CA ALA A 311 14.31 2.42 -14.20
C ALA A 311 14.46 0.89 -14.15
N GLU A 312 14.97 0.36 -13.05
CA GLU A 312 15.19 -1.07 -12.84
C GLU A 312 13.88 -1.84 -12.70
N LEU A 313 12.87 -1.23 -12.03
CA LEU A 313 11.56 -1.82 -11.82
C LEU A 313 10.58 -1.57 -12.98
N GLY A 314 10.98 -0.83 -14.02
CA GLY A 314 10.12 -0.53 -15.17
C GLY A 314 8.93 0.35 -14.82
N VAL A 315 9.04 1.24 -13.82
CA VAL A 315 7.96 2.14 -13.39
C VAL A 315 7.80 3.27 -14.41
N THR A 316 6.57 3.47 -14.90
CA THR A 316 6.26 4.43 -15.96
C THR A 316 5.94 5.85 -15.43
N ALA A 317 5.56 5.96 -14.16
CA ALA A 317 5.32 7.24 -13.53
C ALA A 317 6.61 8.07 -13.41
N SER A 318 6.50 9.39 -13.54
CA SER A 318 7.63 10.30 -13.34
C SER A 318 8.02 10.42 -11.85
N PRO A 319 9.25 10.87 -11.55
CA PRO A 319 9.65 11.13 -10.16
C PRO A 319 8.74 12.11 -9.43
N ALA A 320 8.24 13.13 -10.13
CA ALA A 320 7.35 14.14 -9.55
C ALA A 320 5.99 13.52 -9.15
N GLU A 321 5.41 12.67 -10.00
CA GLU A 321 4.15 11.98 -9.71
C GLU A 321 4.29 11.02 -8.53
N LEU A 322 5.37 10.24 -8.47
CA LEU A 322 5.63 9.31 -7.36
C LEU A 322 5.86 10.07 -6.04
N ASN A 323 6.59 11.19 -6.06
CA ASN A 323 6.76 12.04 -4.88
C ASN A 323 5.41 12.61 -4.41
N ALA A 324 4.61 13.16 -5.34
CA ALA A 324 3.29 13.70 -5.00
C ALA A 324 2.36 12.63 -4.38
N THR A 325 2.41 11.38 -4.88
CA THR A 325 1.64 10.27 -4.33
C THR A 325 2.17 9.83 -2.96
N ALA A 326 3.49 9.76 -2.77
CA ALA A 326 4.09 9.46 -1.46
C ALA A 326 3.71 10.53 -0.42
N ASP A 327 3.79 11.82 -0.79
CA ASP A 327 3.44 12.94 0.09
C ASP A 327 1.94 12.97 0.40
N ALA A 328 1.08 12.67 -0.57
CA ALA A 328 -0.36 12.53 -0.34
C ALA A 328 -0.67 11.37 0.62
N THR A 329 0.04 10.24 0.49
CA THR A 329 -0.07 9.10 1.41
C THR A 329 0.37 9.48 2.82
N VAL A 330 1.48 10.22 2.98
CA VAL A 330 1.95 10.69 4.29
C VAL A 330 0.93 11.65 4.91
N ARG A 331 0.41 12.62 4.14
CA ARG A 331 -0.64 13.52 4.64
C ARG A 331 -1.88 12.76 5.12
N GLN A 332 -2.38 11.80 4.35
CA GLN A 332 -3.51 10.95 4.75
C GLN A 332 -3.24 10.22 6.07
N LEU A 333 -2.02 9.67 6.23
CA LEU A 333 -1.62 9.03 7.47
C LEU A 333 -1.60 9.99 8.66
N GLN A 334 -1.19 11.25 8.46
CA GLN A 334 -1.06 12.26 9.51
C GLN A 334 -2.36 12.97 9.87
N GLU A 335 -3.23 13.21 8.88
CA GLU A 335 -4.42 14.04 9.05
C GLU A 335 -5.68 13.22 9.39
N ASP A 336 -5.82 11.99 8.85
CA ASP A 336 -7.08 11.26 8.85
C ASP A 336 -7.00 9.86 9.50
N THR A 337 -5.85 9.49 10.11
CA THR A 337 -5.64 8.08 10.49
C THR A 337 -5.78 7.83 11.98
N ALA A 338 -5.20 8.68 12.84
CA ALA A 338 -5.26 8.48 14.29
C ALA A 338 -5.17 9.79 15.07
N THR A 339 -5.67 9.78 16.30
CA THR A 339 -5.35 10.80 17.31
C THR A 339 -4.54 10.21 18.45
N LEU A 340 -3.68 11.03 19.04
CA LEU A 340 -2.81 10.71 20.14
C LEU A 340 -2.98 11.75 21.24
N HIS A 341 -3.16 11.28 22.48
CA HIS A 341 -3.26 12.15 23.65
C HIS A 341 -2.35 11.61 24.76
N VAL A 342 -1.71 12.50 25.50
CA VAL A 342 -0.89 12.19 26.69
C VAL A 342 -1.49 12.93 27.88
N SER A 343 -1.78 12.20 28.95
CA SER A 343 -2.25 12.80 30.20
C SER A 343 -1.16 13.67 30.84
N SER A 344 -1.54 14.61 31.72
CA SER A 344 -0.56 15.37 32.51
C SER A 344 0.29 14.43 33.36
N PRO A 345 1.62 14.37 33.17
CA PRO A 345 2.46 13.47 33.96
C PRO A 345 2.51 13.89 35.43
N THR A 346 2.46 12.90 36.33
CA THR A 346 2.59 13.08 37.79
C THR A 346 3.87 12.44 38.28
N LEU A 347 4.56 13.12 39.18
CA LEU A 347 5.77 12.61 39.82
C LEU A 347 5.47 12.39 41.31
N ASP A 348 5.56 11.15 41.77
CA ASP A 348 5.40 10.78 43.17
C ASP A 348 6.53 9.83 43.59
N ALA A 349 7.28 10.22 44.64
CA ALA A 349 8.37 9.42 45.26
C ALA A 349 9.36 8.80 44.24
N GLY A 350 9.68 9.53 43.14
CA GLY A 350 10.58 9.03 42.09
C GLY A 350 9.91 8.13 41.05
N MET A 351 8.58 8.04 41.03
CA MET A 351 7.80 7.38 40.02
C MET A 351 7.07 8.43 39.17
N LEU A 352 7.44 8.52 37.90
CA LEU A 352 6.75 9.33 36.89
C LEU A 352 5.64 8.47 36.27
N ALA A 353 4.39 8.93 36.36
CA ALA A 353 3.23 8.22 35.79
C ALA A 353 2.45 9.11 34.82
N PHE A 354 2.05 8.53 33.69
CA PHE A 354 1.17 9.13 32.67
C PHE A 354 0.48 8.07 31.85
N ASP A 355 -0.63 8.45 31.23
CA ASP A 355 -1.37 7.59 30.30
C ASP A 355 -1.19 8.13 28.87
N VAL A 356 -1.15 7.22 27.89
CA VAL A 356 -1.16 7.51 26.46
C VAL A 356 -2.39 6.89 25.83
N ASP A 357 -3.29 7.72 25.31
CA ASP A 357 -4.50 7.29 24.62
C ASP A 357 -4.29 7.39 23.10
N VAL A 358 -4.57 6.32 22.38
CA VAL A 358 -4.54 6.27 20.91
C VAL A 358 -5.93 5.91 20.38
N ARG A 359 -6.42 6.67 19.41
CA ARG A 359 -7.71 6.41 18.77
C ARG A 359 -7.56 6.26 17.26
N ASN A 360 -8.14 5.20 16.71
CA ASN A 360 -8.25 4.98 15.27
C ASN A 360 -9.39 5.83 14.68
N LEU A 361 -9.10 6.58 13.60
CA LEU A 361 -10.06 7.40 12.86
C LEU A 361 -10.50 6.76 11.55
N THR A 362 -9.88 5.65 11.15
CA THR A 362 -10.17 4.98 9.87
C THR A 362 -11.40 4.07 9.96
N GLY A 363 -11.91 3.66 8.80
CA GLY A 363 -13.07 2.77 8.71
C GLY A 363 -12.75 1.27 8.84
N HIS A 364 -11.54 0.91 9.19
CA HIS A 364 -11.05 -0.46 9.33
C HIS A 364 -10.03 -0.51 10.47
N LYS A 365 -9.46 -1.65 10.81
CA LYS A 365 -8.38 -1.72 11.81
C LYS A 365 -7.19 -0.85 11.40
N LEU A 366 -6.40 -0.42 12.37
CA LEU A 366 -5.17 0.34 12.15
C LEU A 366 -3.98 -0.36 12.85
N PRO A 367 -2.98 -0.84 12.09
CA PRO A 367 -2.94 -0.90 10.63
C PRO A 367 -3.89 -1.96 10.05
N THR A 368 -4.10 -1.95 8.73
CA THR A 368 -4.92 -2.96 8.02
C THR A 368 -4.23 -3.46 6.76
N GLY A 369 -4.78 -4.52 6.17
CA GLY A 369 -4.29 -5.18 4.96
C GLY A 369 -3.18 -6.18 5.27
N TYR A 370 -2.11 -6.16 4.48
CA TYR A 370 -1.04 -7.14 4.59
C TYR A 370 -0.38 -7.14 5.99
N PRO A 371 -0.15 -8.31 6.59
CA PRO A 371 0.23 -8.43 8.01
C PRO A 371 1.66 -7.95 8.36
N SER A 372 2.43 -7.47 7.41
CA SER A 372 3.74 -6.84 7.67
C SER A 372 3.65 -5.44 8.30
N ARG A 373 2.46 -4.87 8.35
CA ARG A 373 2.24 -3.49 8.79
C ARG A 373 2.14 -3.41 10.31
N ARG A 374 2.76 -2.36 10.88
CA ARG A 374 2.70 -2.11 12.31
C ARG A 374 2.59 -0.61 12.64
N VAL A 375 1.96 -0.31 13.77
CA VAL A 375 1.90 1.02 14.39
C VAL A 375 2.41 0.85 15.81
N TRP A 376 3.21 1.80 16.32
CA TRP A 376 3.74 1.70 17.67
C TRP A 376 3.96 3.06 18.34
N LEU A 377 4.08 3.03 19.66
CA LEU A 377 4.43 4.20 20.46
C LEU A 377 5.95 4.31 20.59
N HIS A 378 6.51 5.45 20.22
CA HIS A 378 7.87 5.87 20.57
C HIS A 378 7.77 6.93 21.66
N ILE A 379 8.28 6.62 22.84
CA ILE A 379 8.23 7.47 24.02
C ILE A 379 9.63 7.97 24.35
N THR A 380 9.77 9.27 24.57
CA THR A 380 11.00 9.86 25.10
C THR A 380 10.67 10.72 26.31
N VAL A 381 11.31 10.48 27.43
CA VAL A 381 11.22 11.32 28.64
C VAL A 381 12.54 12.04 28.86
N THR A 382 12.49 13.36 28.97
CA THR A 382 13.68 14.19 29.23
C THR A 382 13.56 14.95 30.55
N ASP A 383 14.69 15.15 31.23
CA ASP A 383 14.78 16.03 32.41
C ASP A 383 14.79 17.53 31.99
N ALA A 384 14.80 18.43 32.98
CA ALA A 384 14.83 19.88 32.76
C ALA A 384 16.08 20.38 32.00
N ARG A 385 17.12 19.57 31.88
CA ARG A 385 18.35 19.88 31.12
C ARG A 385 18.30 19.33 29.70
N GLY A 386 17.21 18.64 29.33
CA GLY A 386 17.06 17.97 28.02
C GLY A 386 17.78 16.61 27.97
N VAL A 387 18.20 16.04 29.09
CA VAL A 387 18.82 14.71 29.12
C VAL A 387 17.71 13.64 29.10
N THR A 388 17.80 12.69 28.17
CA THR A 388 16.88 11.57 28.09
C THR A 388 17.08 10.64 29.29
N VAL A 389 16.03 10.43 30.08
CA VAL A 389 15.98 9.56 31.25
C VAL A 389 15.24 8.26 30.99
N PHE A 390 14.41 8.21 29.94
CA PHE A 390 13.72 7.01 29.48
C PHE A 390 13.44 7.14 27.98
N GLU A 391 13.61 6.05 27.25
CA GLU A 391 13.22 5.95 25.85
C GLU A 391 12.76 4.52 25.55
N SER A 392 11.64 4.36 24.86
CA SER A 392 11.06 3.08 24.43
C SER A 392 10.56 3.22 23.00
N GLY A 393 10.83 2.23 22.14
CA GLY A 393 10.32 2.17 20.78
C GLY A 393 11.05 3.06 19.75
N ALA A 394 12.30 3.44 20.00
CA ALA A 394 13.10 4.18 19.03
C ALA A 394 13.33 3.36 17.74
N LEU A 395 13.29 4.03 16.58
CA LEU A 395 13.59 3.39 15.29
C LEU A 395 15.11 3.36 15.07
N ALA A 396 15.67 2.17 14.89
CA ALA A 396 17.06 2.00 14.48
C ALA A 396 17.25 2.27 12.98
N ASP A 397 18.48 2.57 12.55
CA ASP A 397 18.83 2.79 11.14
C ASP A 397 18.51 1.60 10.24
N THR A 398 18.46 0.39 10.81
CA THR A 398 18.08 -0.85 10.12
C THR A 398 16.57 -0.97 9.85
N GLY A 399 15.75 -0.09 10.42
CA GLY A 399 14.29 -0.17 10.40
C GLY A 399 13.70 -1.05 11.51
N ALA A 400 14.54 -1.58 12.41
CA ALA A 400 14.10 -2.29 13.61
C ALA A 400 13.62 -1.30 14.67
N ILE A 401 12.68 -1.73 15.52
CA ILE A 401 12.26 -0.99 16.70
C ILE A 401 13.10 -1.46 17.89
N GLN A 402 13.79 -0.54 18.55
CA GLN A 402 14.56 -0.85 19.76
C GLN A 402 13.61 -1.29 20.89
N GLY A 403 13.95 -2.39 21.53
CA GLY A 403 13.13 -3.04 22.56
C GLY A 403 12.17 -4.08 21.99
N ASN A 404 11.84 -4.07 20.72
CA ASN A 404 10.91 -5.04 20.12
C ASN A 404 11.51 -6.46 20.08
N ASP A 405 10.88 -7.37 20.77
CA ASP A 405 11.27 -8.77 20.83
C ASP A 405 11.27 -9.45 19.47
N SER A 406 10.25 -9.22 18.62
CA SER A 406 10.18 -9.80 17.28
C SER A 406 11.34 -9.35 16.38
N ASP A 407 11.80 -8.10 16.50
CA ASP A 407 12.92 -7.60 15.69
C ASP A 407 14.27 -8.19 16.15
N ARG A 408 14.37 -8.60 17.41
CA ARG A 408 15.55 -9.25 17.99
C ARG A 408 15.57 -10.75 17.72
N ASP A 409 14.45 -11.45 17.94
CA ASP A 409 14.32 -12.91 17.82
C ASP A 409 13.07 -13.29 17.01
N PRO A 410 13.20 -14.06 15.91
CA PRO A 410 12.05 -14.46 15.09
C PRO A 410 11.03 -15.36 15.80
N LEU A 411 11.37 -15.93 16.94
CA LEU A 411 10.50 -16.79 17.72
C LEU A 411 9.73 -16.04 18.84
N MET A 412 10.01 -14.74 18.98
CA MET A 412 9.42 -13.88 20.01
C MET A 412 8.56 -12.78 19.39
N PHE A 413 7.73 -12.13 20.19
CA PHE A 413 6.99 -10.93 19.82
C PHE A 413 6.56 -10.17 21.09
N GLU A 414 6.39 -8.83 20.93
CA GLU A 414 5.86 -7.99 22.00
C GLU A 414 4.41 -8.37 22.30
N PRO A 415 4.03 -8.53 23.58
CA PRO A 415 2.63 -8.66 23.97
C PRO A 415 1.88 -7.34 23.70
N HIS A 416 0.60 -7.31 24.03
CA HIS A 416 -0.15 -6.08 24.22
C HIS A 416 0.02 -5.63 25.67
N TYR A 417 0.43 -4.39 25.89
CA TYR A 417 0.69 -3.84 27.22
C TYR A 417 -0.43 -2.92 27.69
N GLU A 418 -0.98 -3.17 28.88
CA GLU A 418 -1.80 -2.22 29.63
C GLU A 418 -0.92 -1.25 30.44
N GLU A 419 0.25 -1.70 30.90
CA GLU A 419 1.25 -0.90 31.64
C GLU A 419 2.67 -1.18 31.13
N ILE A 420 3.47 -0.11 30.96
CA ILE A 420 4.90 -0.15 30.57
C ILE A 420 5.74 0.49 31.68
N THR A 421 6.80 -0.22 32.07
CA THR A 421 7.69 0.20 33.15
C THR A 421 9.16 0.24 32.77
N ARG A 422 9.53 -0.40 31.65
CA ARG A 422 10.92 -0.56 31.19
C ARG A 422 11.11 -0.11 29.73
N PRO A 423 12.34 0.31 29.37
CA PRO A 423 12.66 0.73 28.00
C PRO A 423 12.52 -0.36 26.92
N ASP A 424 12.63 -1.63 27.32
CA ASP A 424 12.50 -2.80 26.45
C ASP A 424 11.06 -3.32 26.31
N GLU A 425 10.09 -2.62 26.88
CA GLU A 425 8.66 -2.84 26.69
C GLU A 425 8.14 -1.82 25.66
N VAL A 426 7.60 -2.28 24.54
CA VAL A 426 7.13 -1.40 23.46
C VAL A 426 5.69 -1.73 23.09
N GLN A 427 4.76 -0.76 23.19
CA GLN A 427 3.40 -0.96 22.72
C GLN A 427 3.36 -0.92 21.20
N ILE A 428 3.06 -2.08 20.58
CA ILE A 428 2.99 -2.27 19.15
C ILE A 428 1.62 -2.80 18.76
N TYR A 429 0.91 -2.08 17.91
CA TYR A 429 -0.35 -2.46 17.30
C TYR A 429 -0.08 -3.16 15.97
N GLU A 430 -0.21 -4.48 15.97
CA GLU A 430 0.19 -5.33 14.84
C GLU A 430 -0.51 -6.69 14.88
N PRO A 431 -0.56 -7.42 13.75
CA PRO A 431 -0.85 -8.83 13.74
C PRO A 431 0.45 -9.66 13.84
N ILE A 432 0.46 -10.69 14.65
CA ILE A 432 1.52 -11.71 14.67
C ILE A 432 0.91 -13.03 14.22
N LEU A 433 1.42 -13.55 13.10
CA LEU A 433 0.97 -14.82 12.55
C LEU A 433 1.66 -15.98 13.26
N GLY A 434 0.93 -17.08 13.43
CA GLY A 434 1.43 -18.33 13.97
C GLY A 434 1.20 -19.51 13.03
N ASN A 435 2.16 -20.43 13.02
CA ASN A 435 1.97 -21.71 12.36
C ASN A 435 1.16 -22.66 13.27
N ARG A 436 0.88 -23.87 12.78
CA ARG A 436 0.11 -24.89 13.52
C ARG A 436 0.70 -25.28 14.89
N ALA A 437 2.00 -25.05 15.09
CA ALA A 437 2.68 -25.31 16.37
C ALA A 437 2.71 -24.09 17.31
N ASN A 438 1.95 -23.02 17.05
CA ASN A 438 1.96 -21.75 17.78
C ASN A 438 3.32 -21.04 17.76
N VAL A 439 4.13 -21.25 16.71
CA VAL A 439 5.41 -20.54 16.53
C VAL A 439 5.17 -19.35 15.61
N PRO A 440 5.68 -18.14 15.95
CA PRO A 440 5.58 -16.98 15.07
C PRO A 440 6.16 -17.25 13.68
N THR A 441 5.49 -16.75 12.65
CA THR A 441 5.94 -16.90 11.27
C THR A 441 5.59 -15.67 10.43
N THR A 442 6.40 -15.38 9.41
CA THR A 442 6.09 -14.41 8.36
C THR A 442 5.76 -15.10 7.03
N GLY A 443 5.71 -16.45 6.97
CA GLY A 443 5.24 -17.24 5.82
C GLY A 443 3.72 -17.28 5.81
N LEU A 444 3.12 -16.72 4.76
CA LEU A 444 1.67 -16.63 4.64
C LEU A 444 1.03 -17.99 4.50
N LEU A 445 1.62 -18.83 3.63
CA LEU A 445 1.09 -20.17 3.33
C LEU A 445 1.56 -21.23 4.35
N THR A 446 2.29 -20.80 5.41
CA THR A 446 2.62 -21.61 6.58
C THR A 446 1.76 -21.25 7.78
N ALA A 447 1.22 -20.01 7.78
CA ALA A 447 0.42 -19.47 8.88
C ALA A 447 -1.00 -20.02 8.87
N THR A 448 -1.51 -20.41 10.06
CA THR A 448 -2.88 -20.95 10.24
C THR A 448 -3.72 -20.14 11.22
N GLN A 449 -3.13 -19.15 11.89
CA GLN A 449 -3.79 -18.41 12.95
C GLN A 449 -3.08 -17.09 13.27
N TYR A 450 -3.72 -16.25 14.06
CA TYR A 450 -3.14 -15.11 14.71
C TYR A 450 -2.75 -15.45 16.16
N LEU A 451 -1.49 -15.25 16.54
CA LEU A 451 -1.02 -15.31 17.94
C LEU A 451 -1.34 -14.01 18.67
N LYS A 452 -1.29 -12.90 17.97
CA LYS A 452 -1.64 -11.56 18.40
C LYS A 452 -2.36 -10.85 17.25
N ASP A 453 -3.45 -10.17 17.53
CA ASP A 453 -4.03 -9.12 16.69
C ASP A 453 -4.51 -8.00 17.62
N SER A 454 -3.61 -7.05 17.86
CA SER A 454 -3.85 -5.84 18.66
C SER A 454 -3.99 -4.60 17.78
N ARG A 455 -4.33 -4.76 16.50
CA ARG A 455 -4.58 -3.64 15.58
C ARG A 455 -5.76 -2.82 16.10
N LEU A 456 -5.57 -1.50 16.21
CA LEU A 456 -6.57 -0.58 16.78
C LEU A 456 -7.91 -0.69 16.05
N LEU A 457 -8.99 -0.78 16.81
CA LEU A 457 -10.33 -1.02 16.28
C LEU A 457 -10.93 0.26 15.67
N PRO A 458 -11.68 0.16 14.56
CA PRO A 458 -12.41 1.29 14.02
C PRO A 458 -13.65 1.61 14.85
N ARG A 459 -14.11 2.84 14.79
CA ARG A 459 -15.35 3.28 15.47
C ARG A 459 -16.53 2.38 15.11
N GLY A 460 -17.28 1.96 16.11
CA GLY A 460 -18.45 1.09 16.01
C GLY A 460 -18.14 -0.41 15.89
N PHE A 461 -16.88 -0.81 16.07
CA PHE A 461 -16.47 -2.21 16.06
C PHE A 461 -16.71 -2.86 17.43
N GLU A 462 -17.50 -3.92 17.47
CA GLU A 462 -17.81 -4.66 18.68
C GLU A 462 -16.88 -5.86 18.87
N LYS A 463 -15.83 -5.70 19.68
CA LYS A 463 -14.79 -6.71 19.93
C LYS A 463 -15.35 -8.07 20.37
N LYS A 464 -16.37 -8.07 21.22
CA LYS A 464 -16.92 -9.29 21.84
C LYS A 464 -17.76 -10.14 20.88
N THR A 465 -18.34 -9.53 19.86
CA THR A 465 -19.25 -10.18 18.89
C THR A 465 -18.64 -10.29 17.50
N ALA A 466 -17.43 -9.78 17.31
CA ALA A 466 -16.73 -9.86 16.04
C ALA A 466 -16.47 -11.33 15.67
N PRO A 467 -16.70 -11.70 14.40
CA PRO A 467 -16.39 -13.05 13.93
C PRO A 467 -14.86 -13.28 13.93
N PRO A 468 -14.40 -14.55 14.01
CA PRO A 468 -12.98 -14.87 14.13
C PRO A 468 -12.09 -14.26 13.04
N GLU A 469 -12.61 -14.08 11.83
CA GLU A 469 -11.89 -13.52 10.68
C GLU A 469 -11.43 -12.07 10.88
N VAL A 470 -12.09 -11.31 11.76
CA VAL A 470 -11.72 -9.94 12.15
C VAL A 470 -11.54 -9.82 13.67
N GLY A 471 -11.40 -10.95 14.37
CA GLY A 471 -11.27 -11.01 15.83
C GLY A 471 -10.05 -10.25 16.35
N VAL A 472 -10.03 -10.06 17.67
CA VAL A 472 -8.88 -9.56 18.44
C VAL A 472 -8.25 -10.74 19.14
N PHE A 473 -6.92 -10.87 19.08
CA PHE A 473 -6.19 -12.03 19.61
C PHE A 473 -5.04 -11.57 20.53
N GLY A 474 -4.64 -12.46 21.44
CA GLY A 474 -3.61 -12.16 22.43
C GLY A 474 -4.12 -11.26 23.56
N GLY A 475 -3.22 -10.50 24.20
CA GLY A 475 -3.53 -9.66 25.36
C GLY A 475 -4.66 -8.65 25.14
N ALA A 476 -4.70 -8.01 23.97
CA ALA A 476 -5.73 -7.03 23.63
C ALA A 476 -7.18 -7.56 23.67
N ALA A 477 -7.37 -8.89 23.54
CA ALA A 477 -8.70 -9.49 23.65
C ALA A 477 -9.27 -9.37 25.07
N GLY A 478 -8.42 -9.47 26.09
CA GLY A 478 -8.78 -9.35 27.52
C GLY A 478 -8.79 -7.92 28.04
N ASP A 479 -8.09 -7.01 27.40
CA ASP A 479 -7.99 -5.62 27.82
C ASP A 479 -9.34 -4.90 27.73
N ALA A 480 -9.79 -4.29 28.83
CA ALA A 480 -11.12 -3.70 28.95
C ALA A 480 -11.23 -2.37 28.19
N ASP A 481 -10.16 -1.61 28.07
CA ASP A 481 -10.16 -0.30 27.41
C ASP A 481 -9.66 -0.35 25.94
N PHE A 482 -9.16 -1.49 25.47
CA PHE A 482 -8.94 -1.74 24.05
C PHE A 482 -10.29 -1.93 23.33
N THR A 483 -10.85 -0.85 22.81
CA THR A 483 -12.20 -0.78 22.23
C THR A 483 -12.23 0.00 20.91
N ASP A 484 -13.42 0.21 20.36
CA ASP A 484 -13.66 1.11 19.22
C ASP A 484 -13.46 2.60 19.55
N ALA A 485 -13.33 2.94 20.85
CA ALA A 485 -12.96 4.28 21.31
C ALA A 485 -11.44 4.52 21.32
N GLY A 486 -10.65 3.47 21.21
CA GLY A 486 -9.19 3.50 21.21
C GLY A 486 -8.57 2.51 22.18
N ASP A 487 -7.33 2.77 22.54
CA ASP A 487 -6.52 2.03 23.50
C ASP A 487 -5.77 2.97 24.43
N ARG A 488 -5.57 2.57 25.67
CA ARG A 488 -4.82 3.32 26.69
C ARG A 488 -3.67 2.50 27.24
N THR A 489 -2.45 2.98 27.05
CA THR A 489 -1.25 2.41 27.69
C THR A 489 -0.80 3.30 28.83
N ARG A 490 -0.66 2.74 30.03
CA ARG A 490 -0.12 3.41 31.20
C ARG A 490 1.40 3.28 31.25
N TYR A 491 2.09 4.36 31.56
CA TYR A 491 3.53 4.38 31.80
C TYR A 491 3.82 4.68 33.25
N ARG A 492 4.67 3.86 33.90
CA ARG A 492 5.17 4.07 35.27
C ARG A 492 6.68 3.91 35.25
N ILE A 493 7.39 5.01 35.25
CA ILE A 493 8.82 5.08 34.96
C ILE A 493 9.56 5.55 36.23
N ALA A 494 10.56 4.79 36.66
CA ALA A 494 11.44 5.21 37.74
C ALA A 494 12.38 6.34 37.26
N VAL A 495 12.32 7.49 37.91
CA VAL A 495 13.13 8.68 37.62
C VAL A 495 13.63 9.30 38.91
N PRO A 496 14.62 10.22 38.93
CA PRO A 496 14.96 10.98 40.10
C PRO A 496 13.74 11.67 40.73
N ALA A 497 13.66 11.62 42.08
CA ALA A 497 12.47 12.03 42.85
C ALA A 497 12.14 13.53 42.78
N SER A 498 13.03 14.35 42.22
CA SER A 498 12.83 15.78 42.04
C SER A 498 13.26 16.23 40.64
N GLY A 499 12.53 17.17 40.10
CA GLY A 499 12.80 17.73 38.78
C GLY A 499 11.54 17.87 37.93
N GLN A 500 11.68 18.61 36.85
CA GLN A 500 10.65 18.71 35.82
C GLN A 500 10.99 17.71 34.69
N TYR A 501 9.97 17.00 34.23
CA TYR A 501 10.10 16.02 33.16
C TYR A 501 9.17 16.38 32.00
N THR A 502 9.68 16.25 30.80
CA THR A 502 8.90 16.38 29.54
C THR A 502 8.77 15.00 28.91
N VAL A 503 7.55 14.60 28.66
CA VAL A 503 7.18 13.36 27.94
C VAL A 503 6.84 13.75 26.52
N ALA A 504 7.58 13.24 25.54
CA ALA A 504 7.27 13.33 24.12
C ALA A 504 6.85 11.95 23.61
N VAL A 505 5.76 11.89 22.88
CA VAL A 505 5.19 10.65 22.34
C VAL A 505 4.99 10.82 20.84
N GLU A 506 5.45 9.85 20.06
CA GLU A 506 5.17 9.73 18.65
C GLU A 506 4.43 8.42 18.38
N LEU A 507 3.33 8.50 17.67
CA LEU A 507 2.70 7.33 17.07
C LEU A 507 3.30 7.13 15.69
N ARG A 508 4.00 6.02 15.49
CA ARG A 508 4.75 5.72 14.26
C ARG A 508 4.08 4.58 13.50
N TYR A 509 4.14 4.66 12.18
CA TYR A 509 3.63 3.65 11.25
C TYR A 509 4.75 3.12 10.35
N GLN A 510 4.77 1.81 10.13
CA GLN A 510 5.68 1.16 9.20
C GLN A 510 4.91 0.16 8.33
N SER A 511 5.01 0.31 7.00
CA SER A 511 4.26 -0.54 6.05
C SER A 511 4.88 -1.93 5.88
N ILE A 512 6.18 -2.06 6.11
CA ILE A 512 6.93 -3.32 6.06
C ILE A 512 7.80 -3.36 7.30
N GLY A 513 7.39 -4.13 8.30
CA GLY A 513 8.15 -4.35 9.53
C GLY A 513 9.50 -5.00 9.28
N TYR A 514 10.51 -4.64 10.10
CA TYR A 514 11.87 -5.16 9.98
C TYR A 514 11.92 -6.69 9.84
N ARG A 515 11.19 -7.42 10.70
CA ARG A 515 11.18 -8.89 10.69
C ARG A 515 10.70 -9.47 9.36
N TRP A 516 9.68 -8.87 8.74
CA TRP A 516 9.17 -9.28 7.44
C TRP A 516 10.18 -9.08 6.31
N ALA A 517 10.91 -7.96 6.32
CA ALA A 517 11.97 -7.70 5.36
C ALA A 517 13.21 -8.57 5.63
N HIS A 518 13.62 -8.69 6.91
CA HIS A 518 14.84 -9.40 7.29
C HIS A 518 14.76 -10.91 7.02
N ASN A 519 13.60 -11.53 7.25
CA ASN A 519 13.43 -12.96 7.00
C ASN A 519 13.62 -13.34 5.52
N LEU A 520 13.42 -12.40 4.59
CA LEU A 520 13.67 -12.62 3.16
C LEU A 520 15.16 -12.76 2.82
N ALA A 521 16.07 -12.32 3.69
CA ALA A 521 17.51 -12.44 3.48
C ALA A 521 17.99 -13.90 3.49
N ALA A 522 17.21 -14.82 4.05
CA ALA A 522 17.53 -16.25 4.05
C ALA A 522 17.37 -16.94 2.68
N TYR A 523 16.71 -16.28 1.71
CA TYR A 523 16.36 -16.87 0.42
C TYR A 523 17.36 -16.51 -0.68
N ASP A 524 18.05 -17.51 -1.21
CA ASP A 524 19.03 -17.35 -2.30
C ASP A 524 18.34 -17.30 -3.68
N ALA A 525 17.56 -16.22 -3.92
CA ALA A 525 16.87 -15.98 -5.17
C ALA A 525 16.93 -14.51 -5.57
N PRO A 526 16.75 -14.17 -6.87
CA PRO A 526 16.92 -12.79 -7.35
C PRO A 526 15.96 -11.78 -6.70
N GLU A 527 14.69 -12.15 -6.54
CA GLU A 527 13.66 -11.23 -6.05
C GLU A 527 13.85 -10.90 -4.56
N PRO A 528 14.04 -11.86 -3.64
CA PRO A 528 14.38 -11.57 -2.24
C PRO A 528 15.67 -10.76 -2.09
N LYS A 529 16.74 -11.14 -2.77
CA LYS A 529 18.02 -10.40 -2.73
C LYS A 529 17.87 -8.94 -3.16
N ARG A 530 17.15 -8.71 -4.25
CA ARG A 530 16.87 -7.35 -4.76
C ARG A 530 16.09 -6.54 -3.74
N PHE A 531 14.97 -7.08 -3.22
CA PHE A 531 14.17 -6.36 -2.25
C PHE A 531 14.94 -6.06 -0.96
N VAL A 532 15.67 -7.04 -0.40
CA VAL A 532 16.48 -6.83 0.81
C VAL A 532 17.54 -5.74 0.61
N SER A 533 18.17 -5.69 -0.57
CA SER A 533 19.12 -4.62 -0.91
C SER A 533 18.43 -3.24 -0.91
N TYR A 534 17.24 -3.12 -1.49
CA TYR A 534 16.46 -1.87 -1.52
C TYR A 534 16.00 -1.45 -0.13
N TYR A 535 15.48 -2.40 0.65
CA TYR A 535 15.06 -2.16 2.02
C TYR A 535 16.23 -1.64 2.86
N THR A 536 17.36 -2.34 2.86
CA THR A 536 18.56 -1.96 3.63
C THR A 536 19.05 -0.56 3.25
N ALA A 537 19.04 -0.21 1.96
CA ALA A 537 19.47 1.10 1.47
C ALA A 537 18.53 2.25 1.84
N MET A 538 17.32 1.96 2.34
CA MET A 538 16.28 2.94 2.64
C MET A 538 15.63 2.73 4.02
N SER A 539 16.13 1.80 4.84
CA SER A 539 15.50 1.36 6.09
C SER A 539 15.26 2.48 7.11
N SER A 540 16.14 3.46 7.20
CA SER A 540 15.97 4.64 8.08
C SER A 540 14.74 5.50 7.72
N ALA A 541 14.24 5.40 6.48
CA ALA A 541 13.03 6.07 5.99
C ALA A 541 11.80 5.16 5.95
N SER A 542 11.87 3.96 6.54
CA SER A 542 10.80 2.95 6.49
C SER A 542 9.57 3.28 7.33
N SER A 543 9.67 4.25 8.25
CA SER A 543 8.54 4.66 9.10
C SER A 543 8.08 6.09 8.83
N VAL A 544 6.83 6.37 9.23
CA VAL A 544 6.20 7.69 9.20
C VAL A 544 5.66 7.99 10.59
N ILE A 545 5.90 9.19 11.12
CA ILE A 545 5.23 9.70 12.32
C ILE A 545 3.83 10.13 11.88
N ILE A 546 2.79 9.49 12.44
CA ILE A 546 1.39 9.75 12.06
C ILE A 546 0.66 10.66 13.06
N ALA A 547 1.11 10.68 14.32
CA ALA A 547 0.67 11.64 15.32
C ALA A 547 1.78 11.88 16.35
N SER A 548 1.76 13.02 17.02
CA SER A 548 2.67 13.33 18.13
C SER A 548 1.97 14.15 19.20
N ALA A 549 2.41 13.97 20.47
CA ALA A 549 1.92 14.74 21.61
C ALA A 549 3.06 14.96 22.62
N THR A 550 2.95 16.02 23.41
CA THR A 550 3.93 16.35 24.45
C THR A 550 3.21 16.81 25.71
N ALA A 551 3.69 16.36 26.88
CA ALA A 551 3.21 16.81 28.18
C ALA A 551 4.38 17.00 29.13
N THR A 552 4.25 17.91 30.11
CA THR A 552 5.30 18.21 31.10
C THR A 552 4.74 18.13 32.50
N THR A 553 5.52 17.60 33.45
CA THR A 553 5.16 17.63 34.88
C THR A 553 4.99 19.08 35.34
N ARG A 554 4.00 19.29 36.18
CA ARG A 554 3.71 20.61 36.78
C ARG A 554 4.71 20.96 37.88
#